data_46e1cde90b47486e51da32af164872dd
#
_entry.id   46e1cde90b47486e51da32af164872dd
#
_cell.length_a   1.000
_cell.length_b   1.000
_cell.length_c   1.000
_cell.angle_alpha   90.00
_cell.angle_beta   90.00
_cell.angle_gamma   90.00
#
_symmetry.space_group_name_H-M   'P 1'
#
loop_
_entity.id
_entity.type
_entity.pdbx_description
1 polymer ?
#
loop_
_entity_poly.entity_id
_entity_poly.type
_entity_poly.pdbx_seq_one_letter_code
_entity_poly.pdbx_strand_id
1 'polypeptide(L)'
;MKTVKINAPAKINFSLEVVGKKDNYHMLDTVVGTINLFDVITISPRKDNKINVKTTGLSLEESILPENDNAYFAAKAFMQKFNTYGVDIKIKKNIPIGGGLGGSSADIAGTLRALKEVYSEHDEIDYSGLKEIADSLGSDSGYLLTGGFARLSGKGEIVKNIECDKEFHLVLVVAEGGVNTALCFNEFDKTQEKDPEVSSNKVEEMLFSDDNDYILPGIGNDLFVAASKINPEVRKAYDEIKSLYPKAVSMSGSGSTVFGIFETEETARWAQNKLIKKFDKVFYCKTASIEKVNKYIL
;
A
#
# COMPACT_ATOMS: atom_id res chain seq x y z
N MET A 1 -5.45 30.20 3.09
CA MET A 1 -4.88 28.85 3.35
C MET A 1 -5.55 28.24 4.59
N LYS A 2 -6.06 27.02 4.49
CA LYS A 2 -6.77 26.29 5.57
C LYS A 2 -6.00 25.03 5.97
N THR A 3 -6.24 24.54 7.19
CA THR A 3 -5.78 23.21 7.61
C THR A 3 -6.54 22.13 6.83
N VAL A 4 -5.81 21.16 6.29
CA VAL A 4 -6.36 20.04 5.51
C VAL A 4 -6.09 18.75 6.24
N LYS A 5 -7.08 17.86 6.27
CA LYS A 5 -6.97 16.50 6.81
C LYS A 5 -7.39 15.52 5.74
N ILE A 6 -6.56 14.51 5.46
CA ILE A 6 -6.85 13.45 4.51
C ILE A 6 -6.55 12.08 5.08
N ASN A 7 -7.14 11.06 4.46
CA ASN A 7 -6.79 9.67 4.66
C ASN A 7 -5.83 9.22 3.54
N ALA A 8 -4.73 8.59 3.93
CA ALA A 8 -3.73 8.03 3.03
C ALA A 8 -3.86 6.50 3.05
N PRO A 9 -4.49 5.88 2.02
CA PRO A 9 -4.83 4.47 2.03
C PRO A 9 -3.62 3.57 1.87
N ALA A 10 -3.65 2.40 2.51
CA ALA A 10 -2.78 1.27 2.23
C ALA A 10 -3.12 0.63 0.89
N LYS A 11 -2.23 -0.22 0.39
CA LYS A 11 -2.45 -1.08 -0.79
C LYS A 11 -2.17 -2.54 -0.47
N ILE A 12 -2.71 -3.41 -1.29
CA ILE A 12 -2.30 -4.82 -1.39
C ILE A 12 -1.92 -5.15 -2.82
N ASN A 13 -1.09 -6.19 -3.01
CA ASN A 13 -0.83 -6.78 -4.31
C ASN A 13 -1.75 -8.00 -4.48
N PHE A 14 -2.67 -7.94 -5.43
CA PHE A 14 -3.48 -9.09 -5.83
C PHE A 14 -2.64 -10.14 -6.53
N SER A 15 -1.75 -9.70 -7.40
CA SER A 15 -0.69 -10.51 -8.01
C SER A 15 0.65 -9.80 -7.82
N LEU A 16 1.74 -10.57 -7.72
CA LEU A 16 3.09 -10.05 -7.81
C LEU A 16 3.97 -11.07 -8.52
N GLU A 17 4.31 -10.77 -9.76
CA GLU A 17 5.22 -11.57 -10.59
C GLU A 17 6.59 -10.89 -10.67
N VAL A 18 7.65 -11.66 -10.51
CA VAL A 18 9.03 -11.22 -10.81
C VAL A 18 9.35 -11.63 -12.24
N VAL A 19 9.30 -10.67 -13.17
CA VAL A 19 9.40 -10.92 -14.61
C VAL A 19 10.82 -10.83 -15.16
N GLY A 20 11.78 -10.45 -14.34
CA GLY A 20 13.19 -10.36 -14.73
C GLY A 20 14.03 -9.50 -13.81
N LYS A 21 15.25 -9.18 -14.26
CA LYS A 21 16.18 -8.31 -13.53
C LYS A 21 16.88 -7.38 -14.53
N LYS A 22 16.95 -6.10 -14.19
CA LYS A 22 17.66 -5.07 -14.97
C LYS A 22 18.39 -4.12 -14.03
N ASP A 23 19.64 -3.82 -14.33
CA ASP A 23 20.47 -2.88 -13.53
C ASP A 23 20.46 -3.19 -12.02
N ASN A 24 20.55 -4.49 -11.65
CA ASN A 24 20.44 -5.02 -10.29
C ASN A 24 19.05 -4.84 -9.61
N TYR A 25 18.04 -4.36 -10.31
CA TYR A 25 16.67 -4.26 -9.80
C TYR A 25 15.78 -5.37 -10.41
N HIS A 26 14.92 -5.95 -9.58
CA HIS A 26 13.89 -6.87 -10.06
C HIS A 26 12.81 -6.09 -10.80
N MET A 27 12.47 -6.60 -11.99
CA MET A 27 11.36 -6.06 -12.77
C MET A 27 10.11 -6.82 -12.36
N LEU A 28 9.07 -6.08 -12.06
CA LEU A 28 7.82 -6.61 -11.54
C LEU A 28 6.69 -6.43 -12.56
N ASP A 29 5.70 -7.30 -12.46
CA ASP A 29 4.39 -7.13 -13.04
C ASP A 29 3.37 -7.47 -11.94
N THR A 30 2.56 -6.52 -11.53
CA THR A 30 1.71 -6.66 -10.36
C THR A 30 0.41 -5.89 -10.51
N VAL A 31 -0.70 -6.51 -10.12
CA VAL A 31 -1.97 -5.81 -9.95
C VAL A 31 -2.16 -5.46 -8.49
N VAL A 32 -2.37 -4.18 -8.23
CA VAL A 32 -2.54 -3.62 -6.89
C VAL A 32 -3.94 -3.04 -6.71
N GLY A 33 -4.38 -2.97 -5.47
CA GLY A 33 -5.60 -2.26 -5.10
C GLY A 33 -5.44 -1.54 -3.77
N THR A 34 -5.97 -0.32 -3.67
CA THR A 34 -6.07 0.37 -2.39
C THR A 34 -7.16 -0.23 -1.52
N ILE A 35 -6.97 -0.16 -0.21
CA ILE A 35 -7.88 -0.68 0.80
C ILE A 35 -8.27 0.40 1.80
N ASN A 36 -9.37 0.20 2.53
CA ASN A 36 -9.87 1.15 3.53
C ASN A 36 -9.16 1.10 4.89
N LEU A 37 -7.88 0.75 4.90
CA LEU A 37 -6.94 0.93 6.01
C LEU A 37 -6.08 2.16 5.70
N PHE A 38 -6.08 3.19 6.58
CA PHE A 38 -5.50 4.49 6.28
C PHE A 38 -4.60 5.01 7.39
N ASP A 39 -3.54 5.69 7.01
CA ASP A 39 -2.91 6.69 7.84
C ASP A 39 -3.66 8.02 7.70
N VAL A 40 -3.72 8.80 8.77
CA VAL A 40 -4.41 10.09 8.75
C VAL A 40 -3.38 11.21 8.79
N ILE A 41 -3.38 12.04 7.75
CA ILE A 41 -2.44 13.15 7.59
C ILE A 41 -3.19 14.47 7.76
N THR A 42 -2.70 15.32 8.64
CA THR A 42 -3.22 16.67 8.84
C THR A 42 -2.11 17.67 8.58
N ILE A 43 -2.33 18.61 7.67
CA ILE A 43 -1.37 19.65 7.30
C ILE A 43 -1.97 21.03 7.59
N SER A 44 -1.21 21.83 8.33
CA SER A 44 -1.53 23.24 8.60
C SER A 44 -0.45 24.13 7.98
N PRO A 45 -0.83 25.16 7.20
CA PRO A 45 0.14 26.08 6.58
C PRO A 45 0.80 26.97 7.62
N ARG A 46 2.07 27.31 7.36
CA ARG A 46 2.87 28.26 8.12
C ARG A 46 3.10 29.55 7.32
N LYS A 47 3.67 30.57 7.97
CA LYS A 47 4.09 31.81 7.32
C LYS A 47 5.61 31.90 7.17
N ASP A 48 6.33 30.86 7.60
CA ASP A 48 7.78 30.72 7.47
C ASP A 48 8.10 29.47 6.59
N ASN A 49 9.38 29.21 6.38
CA ASN A 49 9.82 28.07 5.55
C ASN A 49 10.14 26.80 6.36
N LYS A 50 9.61 26.68 7.59
CA LYS A 50 9.87 25.51 8.44
C LYS A 50 8.90 24.38 8.13
N ILE A 51 9.38 23.16 8.23
CA ILE A 51 8.59 21.93 8.18
C ILE A 51 8.72 21.27 9.55
N ASN A 52 7.60 21.09 10.24
CA ASN A 52 7.51 20.29 11.46
C ASN A 52 6.69 19.05 11.19
N VAL A 53 7.17 17.89 11.61
CA VAL A 53 6.44 16.62 11.49
C VAL A 53 6.28 16.02 12.88
N LYS A 54 5.06 15.57 13.18
CA LYS A 54 4.74 14.80 14.38
C LYS A 54 3.97 13.54 13.99
N THR A 55 4.61 12.39 14.18
CA THR A 55 4.03 11.08 13.88
C THR A 55 3.65 10.37 15.17
N THR A 56 2.47 9.76 15.19
CA THR A 56 1.89 9.02 16.33
C THR A 56 1.16 7.78 15.82
N GLY A 57 0.83 6.82 16.69
CA GLY A 57 -0.04 5.68 16.37
C GLY A 57 0.64 4.33 16.45
N LEU A 58 0.13 3.35 15.69
CA LEU A 58 0.53 1.94 15.77
C LEU A 58 1.99 1.71 15.38
N SER A 59 2.65 0.82 16.14
CA SER A 59 4.01 0.31 15.84
C SER A 59 5.15 1.34 15.94
N LEU A 60 4.95 2.46 16.60
CA LEU A 60 6.03 3.40 16.92
C LEU A 60 6.55 3.09 18.31
N GLU A 61 7.63 2.33 18.40
CA GLU A 61 8.36 2.10 19.66
C GLU A 61 9.18 3.34 20.04
N GLU A 62 9.63 4.10 19.02
CA GLU A 62 10.35 5.36 19.18
C GLU A 62 9.76 6.45 18.25
N SER A 63 9.88 7.70 18.64
CA SER A 63 9.51 8.83 17.77
C SER A 63 10.47 8.90 16.57
N ILE A 64 9.93 8.86 15.37
CA ILE A 64 10.71 9.12 14.15
C ILE A 64 11.20 10.57 14.23
N LEU A 65 12.51 10.79 14.05
CA LEU A 65 13.04 12.14 13.93
C LEU A 65 12.39 12.81 12.71
N PRO A 66 11.92 14.05 12.82
CA PRO A 66 11.20 14.73 11.72
C PRO A 66 11.93 14.69 10.38
N GLU A 67 13.26 14.83 10.41
CA GLU A 67 14.13 14.81 9.23
C GLU A 67 14.33 13.41 8.60
N ASN A 68 13.82 12.35 9.24
CA ASN A 68 13.83 10.97 8.74
C ASN A 68 12.43 10.51 8.31
N ASP A 69 11.42 11.39 8.43
CA ASP A 69 10.05 11.06 8.08
C ASP A 69 9.78 11.29 6.59
N ASN A 70 9.12 10.35 5.94
CA ASN A 70 8.81 10.44 4.51
C ASN A 70 7.94 11.65 4.16
N ALA A 71 7.05 12.07 5.05
CA ALA A 71 6.26 13.27 4.89
C ALA A 71 7.10 14.55 4.91
N TYR A 72 8.18 14.57 5.69
CA TYR A 72 9.15 15.68 5.66
C TYR A 72 9.81 15.81 4.30
N PHE A 73 10.29 14.70 3.73
CA PHE A 73 10.90 14.70 2.39
C PHE A 73 9.93 15.12 1.31
N ALA A 74 8.68 14.62 1.37
CA ALA A 74 7.62 15.00 0.44
C ALA A 74 7.30 16.50 0.52
N ALA A 75 7.14 17.04 1.72
CA ALA A 75 6.88 18.47 1.93
C ALA A 75 8.07 19.34 1.47
N LYS A 76 9.29 18.92 1.76
CA LYS A 76 10.50 19.63 1.34
C LYS A 76 10.62 19.71 -0.18
N ALA A 77 10.43 18.58 -0.87
CA ALA A 77 10.48 18.53 -2.33
C ALA A 77 9.34 19.38 -2.96
N PHE A 78 8.15 19.32 -2.38
CA PHE A 78 7.01 20.13 -2.80
C PHE A 78 7.29 21.63 -2.66
N MET A 79 7.78 22.07 -1.49
CA MET A 79 8.12 23.48 -1.26
C MET A 79 9.19 23.99 -2.21
N GLN A 80 10.20 23.16 -2.49
CA GLN A 80 11.27 23.52 -3.43
C GLN A 80 10.76 23.64 -4.87
N LYS A 81 9.87 22.71 -5.30
CA LYS A 81 9.35 22.70 -6.67
C LYS A 81 8.36 23.82 -6.94
N PHE A 82 7.46 24.10 -5.99
CA PHE A 82 6.33 25.01 -6.16
C PHE A 82 6.50 26.34 -5.40
N ASN A 83 7.67 26.60 -4.82
CA ASN A 83 8.00 27.82 -4.09
C ASN A 83 6.94 28.24 -3.05
N THR A 84 6.51 27.27 -2.21
CA THR A 84 5.50 27.49 -1.17
C THR A 84 6.12 27.70 0.21
N TYR A 85 5.32 28.21 1.16
CA TYR A 85 5.71 28.30 2.57
C TYR A 85 5.76 26.94 3.25
N GLY A 86 6.30 26.91 4.48
CA GLY A 86 6.39 25.72 5.31
C GLY A 86 5.05 25.26 5.88
N VAL A 87 5.08 24.10 6.53
CA VAL A 87 3.89 23.43 7.07
C VAL A 87 4.16 22.73 8.37
N ASP A 88 3.11 22.60 9.20
CA ASP A 88 3.05 21.66 10.33
C ASP A 88 2.28 20.42 9.87
N ILE A 89 2.90 19.25 9.96
CA ILE A 89 2.36 17.96 9.54
C ILE A 89 2.12 17.10 10.78
N LYS A 90 0.94 16.52 10.90
CA LYS A 90 0.62 15.51 11.92
C LYS A 90 0.17 14.23 11.21
N ILE A 91 0.82 13.10 11.54
CA ILE A 91 0.48 11.78 11.00
C ILE A 91 0.02 10.90 12.15
N LYS A 92 -1.15 10.28 11.97
CA LYS A 92 -1.61 9.17 12.82
C LYS A 92 -1.47 7.89 12.03
N LYS A 93 -0.48 7.06 12.40
CA LYS A 93 -0.21 5.76 11.77
C LYS A 93 -1.25 4.73 12.22
N ASN A 94 -1.95 4.16 11.27
CA ASN A 94 -2.82 3.00 11.45
C ASN A 94 -2.39 1.84 10.53
N ILE A 95 -1.61 2.12 9.47
CA ILE A 95 -1.03 1.12 8.59
C ILE A 95 0.19 0.50 9.29
N PRO A 96 0.23 -0.82 9.48
CA PRO A 96 1.38 -1.50 10.08
C PRO A 96 2.66 -1.26 9.31
N ILE A 97 3.74 -0.90 10.03
CA ILE A 97 5.05 -0.63 9.45
C ILE A 97 5.71 -1.96 9.05
N GLY A 98 6.36 -1.98 7.87
CA GLY A 98 7.09 -3.15 7.38
C GLY A 98 6.22 -4.33 6.95
N GLY A 99 4.90 -4.12 6.79
CA GLY A 99 3.95 -5.17 6.44
C GLY A 99 3.71 -5.39 4.94
N GLY A 100 4.42 -4.71 4.03
CA GLY A 100 4.15 -4.83 2.59
C GLY A 100 2.90 -4.09 2.10
N LEU A 101 2.32 -3.23 2.94
CA LEU A 101 1.06 -2.51 2.69
C LEU A 101 1.24 -1.10 2.10
N GLY A 102 2.47 -0.71 1.76
CA GLY A 102 2.76 0.58 1.13
C GLY A 102 2.64 1.80 2.05
N GLY A 103 2.72 1.63 3.40
CA GLY A 103 2.49 2.71 4.36
C GLY A 103 3.41 3.93 4.19
N SER A 104 4.69 3.73 3.92
CA SER A 104 5.64 4.83 3.64
C SER A 104 5.25 5.62 2.39
N SER A 105 4.89 4.92 1.32
CA SER A 105 4.43 5.53 0.07
C SER A 105 3.07 6.20 0.22
N ALA A 106 2.19 5.66 1.09
CA ALA A 106 0.92 6.30 1.45
C ALA A 106 1.14 7.65 2.16
N ASP A 107 2.13 7.72 3.06
CA ASP A 107 2.48 8.98 3.74
C ASP A 107 3.01 10.03 2.75
N ILE A 108 3.87 9.63 1.80
CA ILE A 108 4.35 10.51 0.72
C ILE A 108 3.18 11.03 -0.11
N ALA A 109 2.42 10.12 -0.69
CA ALA A 109 1.30 10.47 -1.57
C ALA A 109 0.23 11.30 -0.84
N GLY A 110 -0.11 10.90 0.38
CA GLY A 110 -1.04 11.61 1.22
C GLY A 110 -0.57 13.02 1.55
N THR A 111 0.71 13.19 1.90
CA THR A 111 1.29 14.51 2.16
C THR A 111 1.21 15.41 0.92
N LEU A 112 1.59 14.90 -0.25
CA LEU A 112 1.53 15.67 -1.51
C LEU A 112 0.09 16.07 -1.87
N ARG A 113 -0.88 15.17 -1.71
CA ARG A 113 -2.31 15.47 -1.94
C ARG A 113 -2.82 16.53 -0.97
N ALA A 114 -2.48 16.42 0.32
CA ALA A 114 -2.88 17.41 1.32
C ALA A 114 -2.24 18.78 1.06
N LEU A 115 -0.97 18.82 0.63
CA LEU A 115 -0.27 20.06 0.26
C LEU A 115 -0.93 20.75 -0.94
N LYS A 116 -1.33 19.97 -1.97
CA LYS A 116 -2.08 20.52 -3.11
C LYS A 116 -3.37 21.22 -2.64
N GLU A 117 -4.11 20.60 -1.71
CA GLU A 117 -5.33 21.20 -1.16
C GLU A 117 -5.06 22.42 -0.26
N VAL A 118 -3.96 22.43 0.51
CA VAL A 118 -3.54 23.58 1.34
C VAL A 118 -3.22 24.77 0.46
N TYR A 119 -2.54 24.54 -0.67
CA TYR A 119 -2.08 25.54 -1.62
C TYR A 119 -2.91 25.57 -2.91
N SER A 120 -4.21 25.25 -2.84
CA SER A 120 -5.11 25.14 -3.99
C SER A 120 -5.30 26.43 -4.79
N GLU A 121 -4.87 27.59 -4.25
CA GLU A 121 -4.87 28.88 -4.93
C GLU A 121 -3.64 29.06 -5.86
N HIS A 122 -2.69 28.10 -5.87
CA HIS A 122 -1.52 28.11 -6.73
C HIS A 122 -1.78 27.30 -8.00
N ASP A 123 -2.07 27.94 -9.11
CA ASP A 123 -2.40 27.29 -10.39
C ASP A 123 -1.25 26.43 -10.97
N GLU A 124 -0.01 26.67 -10.52
CA GLU A 124 1.18 25.93 -10.97
C GLU A 124 1.30 24.52 -10.36
N ILE A 125 0.49 24.17 -9.34
CA ILE A 125 0.55 22.87 -8.69
C ILE A 125 -0.31 21.87 -9.45
N ASP A 126 0.30 21.25 -10.44
CA ASP A 126 -0.33 20.24 -11.28
C ASP A 126 -0.06 18.80 -10.80
N TYR A 127 -0.79 17.84 -11.38
CA TYR A 127 -0.62 16.43 -11.06
C TYR A 127 0.74 15.88 -11.52
N SER A 128 1.26 16.36 -12.65
CA SER A 128 2.55 15.94 -13.20
C SER A 128 3.70 16.23 -12.25
N GLY A 129 3.71 17.45 -11.68
CA GLY A 129 4.70 17.84 -10.69
C GLY A 129 4.62 17.05 -9.38
N LEU A 130 3.40 16.69 -8.93
CA LEU A 130 3.23 15.83 -7.77
C LEU A 130 3.73 14.42 -8.04
N LYS A 131 3.42 13.87 -9.23
CA LYS A 131 3.86 12.53 -9.64
C LYS A 131 5.38 12.44 -9.71
N GLU A 132 6.04 13.44 -10.28
CA GLU A 132 7.51 13.50 -10.33
C GLU A 132 8.13 13.43 -8.93
N ILE A 133 7.59 14.20 -7.97
CA ILE A 133 8.05 14.15 -6.58
C ILE A 133 7.79 12.76 -5.97
N ALA A 134 6.58 12.24 -6.14
CA ALA A 134 6.20 10.95 -5.58
C ALA A 134 7.09 9.82 -6.08
N ASP A 135 7.31 9.73 -7.40
CA ASP A 135 8.14 8.70 -8.04
C ASP A 135 9.62 8.79 -7.60
N SER A 136 10.11 9.98 -7.27
CA SER A 136 11.48 10.17 -6.77
C SER A 136 11.69 9.69 -5.33
N LEU A 137 10.61 9.59 -4.54
CA LEU A 137 10.67 9.28 -3.11
C LEU A 137 10.25 7.85 -2.76
N GLY A 138 9.45 7.21 -3.60
CA GLY A 138 9.00 5.83 -3.32
C GLY A 138 8.31 5.18 -4.51
N SER A 139 8.57 3.89 -4.74
CA SER A 139 8.10 3.14 -5.91
C SER A 139 6.57 3.07 -6.04
N ASP A 140 5.85 2.96 -4.91
CA ASP A 140 4.38 2.89 -4.91
C ASP A 140 3.73 4.28 -4.74
N SER A 141 4.53 5.36 -4.53
CA SER A 141 4.00 6.68 -4.17
C SER A 141 3.25 7.33 -5.33
N GLY A 142 3.74 7.18 -6.56
CA GLY A 142 3.06 7.68 -7.76
C GLY A 142 1.69 7.05 -7.97
N TYR A 143 1.57 5.74 -7.76
CA TYR A 143 0.30 5.03 -7.79
C TYR A 143 -0.65 5.53 -6.69
N LEU A 144 -0.15 5.70 -5.46
CA LEU A 144 -0.98 6.09 -4.31
C LEU A 144 -1.45 7.55 -4.34
N LEU A 145 -0.98 8.37 -5.28
CA LEU A 145 -1.58 9.68 -5.56
C LEU A 145 -3.01 9.56 -6.08
N THR A 146 -3.32 8.53 -6.86
CA THR A 146 -4.64 8.25 -7.41
C THR A 146 -5.36 7.13 -6.68
N GLY A 147 -4.65 6.08 -6.29
CA GLY A 147 -5.22 4.90 -5.65
C GLY A 147 -6.14 4.10 -6.60
N GLY A 148 -7.05 3.30 -6.02
CA GLY A 148 -7.92 2.40 -6.77
C GLY A 148 -7.20 1.13 -7.21
N PHE A 149 -7.63 0.50 -8.31
CA PHE A 149 -6.91 -0.60 -8.92
C PHE A 149 -5.94 -0.11 -9.98
N ALA A 150 -4.77 -0.72 -10.04
CA ALA A 150 -3.78 -0.44 -11.08
C ALA A 150 -2.91 -1.67 -11.35
N ARG A 151 -2.36 -1.76 -12.57
CA ARG A 151 -1.25 -2.65 -12.91
C ARG A 151 0.04 -1.85 -12.89
N LEU A 152 0.99 -2.31 -12.10
CA LEU A 152 2.31 -1.69 -11.99
C LEU A 152 3.33 -2.58 -12.67
N SER A 153 4.26 -1.97 -13.38
CA SER A 153 5.37 -2.67 -14.03
C SER A 153 6.69 -1.91 -13.84
N GLY A 154 7.78 -2.49 -14.38
CA GLY A 154 9.11 -1.94 -14.11
C GLY A 154 9.56 -2.29 -12.69
N LYS A 155 10.01 -1.30 -11.93
CA LYS A 155 10.31 -1.41 -10.48
C LYS A 155 9.07 -1.07 -9.63
N GLY A 156 7.90 -0.85 -10.27
CA GLY A 156 6.64 -0.36 -9.70
C GLY A 156 6.28 1.07 -10.13
N GLU A 157 7.16 1.76 -10.87
CA GLU A 157 6.98 3.14 -11.29
C GLU A 157 6.08 3.35 -12.51
N ILE A 158 5.90 2.30 -13.33
CA ILE A 158 5.03 2.36 -14.50
C ILE A 158 3.62 1.97 -14.07
N VAL A 159 2.72 2.93 -14.05
CA VAL A 159 1.36 2.79 -13.53
C VAL A 159 0.35 2.82 -14.67
N LYS A 160 -0.46 1.76 -14.78
CA LYS A 160 -1.64 1.68 -15.62
C LYS A 160 -2.87 1.55 -14.72
N ASN A 161 -3.64 2.61 -14.56
CA ASN A 161 -4.87 2.56 -13.77
C ASN A 161 -5.89 1.61 -14.40
N ILE A 162 -6.64 0.91 -13.56
CA ILE A 162 -7.72 0.00 -13.94
C ILE A 162 -9.01 0.59 -13.39
N GLU A 163 -9.92 0.97 -14.28
CA GLU A 163 -11.25 1.43 -13.90
C GLU A 163 -12.09 0.21 -13.49
N CYS A 164 -12.31 0.07 -12.19
CA CYS A 164 -13.04 -1.05 -11.61
C CYS A 164 -13.67 -0.63 -10.28
N ASP A 165 -14.97 -0.89 -10.13
CA ASP A 165 -15.74 -0.60 -8.92
C ASP A 165 -15.97 -1.81 -8.02
N LYS A 166 -15.37 -2.96 -8.33
CA LYS A 166 -15.49 -4.18 -7.53
C LYS A 166 -14.99 -3.95 -6.12
N GLU A 167 -15.78 -4.43 -5.16
CA GLU A 167 -15.43 -4.39 -3.75
C GLU A 167 -15.12 -5.80 -3.27
N PHE A 168 -13.90 -6.02 -2.77
CA PHE A 168 -13.47 -7.28 -2.18
C PHE A 168 -13.42 -7.15 -0.67
N HIS A 169 -13.97 -8.15 0.03
CA HIS A 169 -13.90 -8.27 1.48
C HIS A 169 -12.63 -9.01 1.89
N LEU A 170 -11.79 -8.38 2.67
CA LEU A 170 -10.44 -8.83 2.97
C LEU A 170 -10.24 -9.04 4.46
N VAL A 171 -9.53 -10.10 4.82
CA VAL A 171 -8.95 -10.22 6.16
C VAL A 171 -7.44 -10.26 6.01
N LEU A 172 -6.76 -9.34 6.69
CA LEU A 172 -5.31 -9.21 6.69
C LEU A 172 -4.75 -9.69 8.01
N VAL A 173 -3.70 -10.50 7.96
CA VAL A 173 -2.86 -10.85 9.11
C VAL A 173 -1.46 -10.32 8.86
N VAL A 174 -0.98 -9.45 9.73
CA VAL A 174 0.42 -8.96 9.68
C VAL A 174 1.24 -9.87 10.56
N ALA A 175 2.02 -10.74 9.93
CA ALA A 175 2.89 -11.67 10.64
C ALA A 175 3.96 -10.91 11.44
N GLU A 176 4.20 -11.37 12.67
CA GLU A 176 5.19 -10.78 13.57
C GLU A 176 6.61 -10.88 12.98
N GLY A 177 7.50 -9.97 13.38
CA GLY A 177 8.91 -9.96 12.95
C GLY A 177 9.15 -9.31 11.58
N GLY A 178 8.10 -9.02 10.79
CA GLY A 178 8.26 -8.38 9.48
C GLY A 178 9.06 -9.22 8.47
N VAL A 179 9.29 -8.67 7.28
CA VAL A 179 10.20 -9.20 6.25
C VAL A 179 10.96 -8.03 5.64
N ASN A 180 12.30 -8.09 5.68
CA ASN A 180 13.11 -7.10 4.98
C ASN A 180 13.04 -7.35 3.46
N THR A 181 12.62 -6.33 2.71
CA THR A 181 12.41 -6.43 1.26
C THR A 181 13.67 -6.85 0.51
N ALA A 182 14.84 -6.28 0.83
CA ALA A 182 16.09 -6.62 0.15
C ALA A 182 16.50 -8.08 0.42
N LEU A 183 16.34 -8.54 1.68
CA LEU A 183 16.61 -9.95 2.02
C LEU A 183 15.63 -10.89 1.31
N CYS A 184 14.36 -10.49 1.15
CA CYS A 184 13.35 -11.30 0.45
C CYS A 184 13.72 -11.50 -1.02
N PHE A 185 14.07 -10.44 -1.73
CA PHE A 185 14.54 -10.55 -3.12
C PHE A 185 15.86 -11.33 -3.24
N ASN A 186 16.78 -11.16 -2.31
CA ASN A 186 18.02 -11.95 -2.29
C ASN A 186 17.76 -13.45 -2.07
N GLU A 187 16.77 -13.80 -1.24
CA GLU A 187 16.39 -15.20 -1.04
C GLU A 187 15.66 -15.76 -2.26
N PHE A 188 14.80 -14.97 -2.89
CA PHE A 188 14.17 -15.32 -4.17
C PHE A 188 15.22 -15.59 -5.28
N ASP A 189 16.26 -14.77 -5.38
CA ASP A 189 17.34 -14.95 -6.37
C ASP A 189 18.07 -16.29 -6.20
N LYS A 190 18.19 -16.82 -4.97
CA LYS A 190 18.84 -18.11 -4.70
C LYS A 190 18.00 -19.30 -5.16
N THR A 191 16.68 -19.20 -4.98
CA THR A 191 15.77 -20.32 -5.21
C THR A 191 15.10 -20.25 -6.57
N GLN A 192 14.77 -19.05 -7.05
CA GLN A 192 13.96 -18.77 -8.22
C GLN A 192 12.61 -19.52 -8.23
N GLU A 193 12.15 -19.91 -7.04
CA GLU A 193 10.86 -20.57 -6.86
C GLU A 193 9.74 -19.55 -7.03
N LYS A 194 8.99 -19.68 -8.11
CA LYS A 194 7.81 -18.84 -8.41
C LYS A 194 6.52 -19.50 -7.94
N ASP A 195 5.52 -18.66 -7.73
CA ASP A 195 4.16 -19.14 -7.52
C ASP A 195 3.55 -19.54 -8.88
N PRO A 196 3.24 -20.83 -9.11
CA PRO A 196 2.74 -21.28 -10.42
C PRO A 196 1.33 -20.76 -10.76
N GLU A 197 0.60 -20.27 -9.76
CA GLU A 197 -0.77 -19.79 -9.92
C GLU A 197 -0.84 -18.29 -10.19
N VAL A 198 0.22 -17.52 -9.89
CA VAL A 198 0.20 -16.07 -10.04
C VAL A 198 0.14 -15.64 -11.51
N SER A 199 -0.75 -14.69 -11.81
CA SER A 199 -0.85 -14.10 -13.15
C SER A 199 -1.54 -12.74 -13.10
N SER A 200 -0.79 -11.69 -13.36
CA SER A 200 -1.32 -10.31 -13.42
C SER A 200 -2.32 -10.15 -14.57
N ASN A 201 -2.14 -10.89 -15.68
CA ASN A 201 -3.10 -10.89 -16.79
C ASN A 201 -4.46 -11.44 -16.33
N LYS A 202 -4.50 -12.59 -15.66
CA LYS A 202 -5.75 -13.19 -15.17
C LYS A 202 -6.44 -12.32 -14.13
N VAL A 203 -5.66 -11.65 -13.25
CA VAL A 203 -6.23 -10.72 -12.26
C VAL A 203 -6.81 -9.49 -12.97
N GLU A 204 -6.12 -8.92 -13.96
CA GLU A 204 -6.63 -7.78 -14.73
C GLU A 204 -7.91 -8.17 -15.49
N GLU A 205 -7.95 -9.31 -16.16
CA GLU A 205 -9.15 -9.84 -16.83
C GLU A 205 -10.31 -10.03 -15.86
N MET A 206 -10.05 -10.59 -14.67
CA MET A 206 -11.03 -10.76 -13.60
C MET A 206 -11.62 -9.42 -13.13
N LEU A 207 -10.82 -8.37 -13.05
CA LEU A 207 -11.31 -7.05 -12.65
C LEU A 207 -12.26 -6.45 -13.68
N PHE A 208 -12.12 -6.77 -14.96
CA PHE A 208 -13.02 -6.32 -16.05
C PHE A 208 -14.23 -7.23 -16.28
N SER A 209 -14.24 -8.46 -15.75
CA SER A 209 -15.35 -9.39 -15.95
C SER A 209 -16.57 -8.96 -15.15
N ASP A 210 -17.76 -9.07 -15.74
CA ASP A 210 -19.05 -8.84 -15.05
C ASP A 210 -19.50 -10.05 -14.20
N ASP A 211 -18.80 -11.17 -14.32
CA ASP A 211 -19.14 -12.39 -13.59
C ASP A 211 -18.73 -12.25 -12.11
N ASN A 212 -19.67 -12.45 -11.19
CA ASN A 212 -19.43 -12.36 -9.74
C ASN A 212 -19.27 -13.73 -9.07
N ASP A 213 -19.42 -14.82 -9.80
CA ASP A 213 -19.45 -16.18 -9.26
C ASP A 213 -18.13 -16.96 -9.38
N TYR A 214 -16.99 -16.30 -9.37
CA TYR A 214 -15.79 -16.96 -9.81
C TYR A 214 -14.74 -17.25 -8.76
N ILE A 215 -13.97 -18.24 -9.12
CA ILE A 215 -12.59 -18.46 -8.73
C ILE A 215 -11.82 -17.17 -9.01
N LEU A 216 -10.99 -16.72 -8.10
CA LEU A 216 -10.14 -15.57 -8.26
C LEU A 216 -8.78 -16.02 -8.86
N PRO A 217 -8.69 -16.20 -10.21
CA PRO A 217 -7.50 -16.75 -10.83
C PRO A 217 -6.36 -15.72 -10.83
N GLY A 218 -5.14 -16.20 -10.71
CA GLY A 218 -3.95 -15.39 -10.82
C GLY A 218 -3.59 -14.61 -9.55
N ILE A 219 -4.37 -14.71 -8.47
CA ILE A 219 -4.01 -14.14 -7.18
C ILE A 219 -2.89 -14.96 -6.57
N GLY A 220 -1.72 -14.33 -6.39
CA GLY A 220 -0.53 -14.99 -5.89
C GLY A 220 0.65 -14.04 -5.77
N ASN A 221 1.82 -14.58 -5.35
CA ASN A 221 2.99 -13.76 -5.11
C ASN A 221 4.28 -14.59 -5.22
N ASP A 222 5.10 -14.30 -6.21
CA ASP A 222 6.39 -14.97 -6.44
C ASP A 222 7.35 -14.89 -5.24
N LEU A 223 7.21 -13.86 -4.40
CA LEU A 223 8.07 -13.69 -3.23
C LEU A 223 7.60 -14.49 -2.00
N PHE A 224 6.43 -15.15 -2.06
CA PHE A 224 5.84 -15.81 -0.90
C PHE A 224 6.73 -16.92 -0.32
N VAL A 225 7.34 -17.73 -1.16
CA VAL A 225 8.22 -18.82 -0.71
C VAL A 225 9.47 -18.24 -0.02
N ALA A 226 10.10 -17.24 -0.63
CA ALA A 226 11.26 -16.56 -0.07
C ALA A 226 10.94 -15.88 1.27
N ALA A 227 9.82 -15.16 1.35
CA ALA A 227 9.36 -14.51 2.57
C ALA A 227 9.09 -15.53 3.69
N SER A 228 8.46 -16.66 3.36
CA SER A 228 8.17 -17.74 4.31
C SER A 228 9.42 -18.44 4.85
N LYS A 229 10.50 -18.51 4.04
CA LYS A 229 11.82 -19.03 4.50
C LYS A 229 12.48 -18.07 5.47
N ILE A 230 12.37 -16.75 5.25
CA ILE A 230 12.95 -15.72 6.12
C ILE A 230 12.15 -15.61 7.42
N ASN A 231 10.82 -15.62 7.31
CA ASN A 231 9.90 -15.48 8.44
C ASN A 231 8.80 -16.57 8.38
N PRO A 232 8.94 -17.66 9.16
CA PRO A 232 7.94 -18.74 9.17
C PRO A 232 6.53 -18.34 9.62
N GLU A 233 6.39 -17.21 10.37
CA GLU A 233 5.07 -16.70 10.76
C GLU A 233 4.24 -16.26 9.54
N VAL A 234 4.88 -15.91 8.41
CA VAL A 234 4.21 -15.63 7.14
C VAL A 234 3.49 -16.89 6.62
N ARG A 235 4.18 -18.04 6.62
CA ARG A 235 3.59 -19.33 6.22
C ARG A 235 2.46 -19.71 7.17
N LYS A 236 2.65 -19.57 8.47
CA LYS A 236 1.63 -19.86 9.47
C LYS A 236 0.37 -18.99 9.26
N ALA A 237 0.55 -17.68 9.01
CA ALA A 237 -0.57 -16.80 8.70
C ALA A 237 -1.32 -17.23 7.43
N TYR A 238 -0.59 -17.65 6.39
CA TYR A 238 -1.17 -18.17 5.15
C TYR A 238 -2.00 -19.41 5.39
N ASP A 239 -1.45 -20.41 6.08
CA ASP A 239 -2.12 -21.69 6.33
C ASP A 239 -3.35 -21.50 7.23
N GLU A 240 -3.28 -20.61 8.24
CA GLU A 240 -4.42 -20.27 9.10
C GLU A 240 -5.54 -19.56 8.34
N ILE A 241 -5.23 -18.59 7.48
CA ILE A 241 -6.23 -17.94 6.64
C ILE A 241 -6.83 -18.96 5.67
N LYS A 242 -6.00 -19.77 5.01
CA LYS A 242 -6.43 -20.79 4.04
C LYS A 242 -7.39 -21.81 4.67
N SER A 243 -7.18 -22.16 5.94
CA SER A 243 -8.05 -23.09 6.68
C SER A 243 -9.49 -22.58 6.89
N LEU A 244 -9.72 -21.26 6.69
CA LEU A 244 -11.04 -20.63 6.82
C LEU A 244 -11.78 -20.50 5.47
N TYR A 245 -11.31 -21.20 4.44
CA TYR A 245 -11.93 -21.31 3.12
C TYR A 245 -12.19 -19.96 2.42
N PRO A 246 -11.19 -19.05 2.32
CA PRO A 246 -11.31 -17.85 1.50
C PRO A 246 -11.45 -18.21 0.01
N LYS A 247 -11.97 -17.29 -0.80
CA LYS A 247 -11.95 -17.40 -2.28
C LYS A 247 -10.52 -17.40 -2.84
N ALA A 248 -9.62 -16.65 -2.20
CA ALA A 248 -8.17 -16.64 -2.49
C ALA A 248 -7.39 -16.24 -1.24
N VAL A 249 -6.11 -16.63 -1.21
CA VAL A 249 -5.15 -16.20 -0.19
C VAL A 249 -3.83 -15.85 -0.84
N SER A 250 -3.23 -14.73 -0.43
CA SER A 250 -1.91 -14.31 -0.93
C SER A 250 -1.19 -13.42 0.08
N MET A 251 0.04 -13.04 -0.25
CA MET A 251 0.88 -12.11 0.52
C MET A 251 0.99 -10.78 -0.22
N SER A 252 0.99 -9.66 0.50
CA SER A 252 1.18 -8.32 -0.08
C SER A 252 2.66 -7.91 -0.08
N GLY A 253 3.17 -7.46 -1.23
CA GLY A 253 4.55 -7.03 -1.40
C GLY A 253 5.55 -8.12 -1.06
N SER A 254 6.62 -7.76 -0.36
CA SER A 254 7.59 -8.72 0.19
C SER A 254 7.16 -9.34 1.53
N GLY A 255 5.91 -9.10 1.95
CA GLY A 255 5.40 -9.49 3.27
C GLY A 255 5.65 -8.38 4.32
N SER A 256 5.29 -8.62 5.56
CA SER A 256 4.81 -9.87 6.18
C SER A 256 3.29 -10.02 6.17
N THR A 257 2.54 -9.12 5.53
CA THR A 257 1.07 -9.21 5.51
C THR A 257 0.60 -10.29 4.55
N VAL A 258 -0.17 -11.23 5.07
CA VAL A 258 -0.96 -12.20 4.30
C VAL A 258 -2.42 -11.78 4.36
N PHE A 259 -3.13 -11.91 3.24
CA PHE A 259 -4.54 -11.58 3.16
C PHE A 259 -5.35 -12.72 2.56
N GLY A 260 -6.59 -12.86 3.03
CA GLY A 260 -7.61 -13.71 2.43
C GLY A 260 -8.75 -12.87 1.87
N ILE A 261 -9.28 -13.26 0.71
CA ILE A 261 -10.47 -12.66 0.09
C ILE A 261 -11.66 -13.54 0.40
N PHE A 262 -12.70 -12.96 0.95
CA PHE A 262 -13.93 -13.65 1.34
C PHE A 262 -15.10 -13.15 0.50
N GLU A 263 -16.12 -14.00 0.37
CA GLU A 263 -17.27 -13.73 -0.49
C GLU A 263 -18.14 -12.56 0.01
N THR A 264 -18.29 -12.48 1.34
CA THR A 264 -19.14 -11.47 1.98
C THR A 264 -18.44 -10.82 3.16
N GLU A 265 -18.95 -9.66 3.58
CA GLU A 265 -18.51 -9.02 4.83
C GLU A 265 -18.69 -9.94 6.03
N GLU A 266 -19.79 -10.68 6.09
CA GLU A 266 -20.11 -11.58 7.21
C GLU A 266 -19.05 -12.69 7.34
N THR A 267 -18.72 -13.36 6.23
CA THR A 267 -17.69 -14.42 6.22
C THR A 267 -16.30 -13.87 6.52
N ALA A 268 -15.97 -12.68 6.03
CA ALA A 268 -14.70 -12.02 6.36
C ALA A 268 -14.62 -11.67 7.85
N ARG A 269 -15.67 -11.10 8.43
CA ARG A 269 -15.68 -10.76 9.88
C ARG A 269 -15.67 -12.00 10.75
N TRP A 270 -16.34 -13.07 10.34
CA TRP A 270 -16.24 -14.37 11.02
C TRP A 270 -14.78 -14.87 11.01
N ALA A 271 -14.11 -14.81 9.87
CA ALA A 271 -12.71 -15.21 9.75
C ALA A 271 -11.79 -14.31 10.61
N GLN A 272 -12.01 -13.00 10.59
CA GLN A 272 -11.30 -12.07 11.47
C GLN A 272 -11.42 -12.47 12.94
N ASN A 273 -12.64 -12.78 13.40
CA ASN A 273 -12.90 -13.17 14.79
C ASN A 273 -12.22 -14.50 15.19
N LYS A 274 -11.90 -15.37 14.22
CA LYS A 274 -11.09 -16.57 14.47
C LYS A 274 -9.60 -16.24 14.57
N LEU A 275 -9.11 -15.37 13.69
CA LEU A 275 -7.70 -15.04 13.56
C LEU A 275 -7.17 -14.12 14.67
N ILE A 276 -7.97 -13.21 15.22
CA ILE A 276 -7.59 -12.36 16.37
C ILE A 276 -7.27 -13.15 17.64
N LYS A 277 -7.67 -14.43 17.70
CA LYS A 277 -7.31 -15.36 18.80
C LYS A 277 -5.92 -15.96 18.65
N LYS A 278 -5.29 -15.79 17.47
CA LYS A 278 -4.02 -16.42 17.10
C LYS A 278 -2.96 -15.42 16.70
N PHE A 279 -3.35 -14.21 16.32
CA PHE A 279 -2.46 -13.14 15.82
C PHE A 279 -2.86 -11.78 16.41
N ASP A 280 -1.86 -10.96 16.75
CA ASP A 280 -2.09 -9.65 17.37
C ASP A 280 -2.59 -8.59 16.40
N LYS A 281 -2.19 -8.68 15.12
CA LYS A 281 -2.49 -7.68 14.09
C LYS A 281 -3.36 -8.28 12.99
N VAL A 282 -4.68 -8.25 13.20
CA VAL A 282 -5.67 -8.76 12.24
C VAL A 282 -6.66 -7.66 11.89
N PHE A 283 -6.83 -7.38 10.61
CA PHE A 283 -7.68 -6.31 10.10
C PHE A 283 -8.72 -6.87 9.14
N TYR A 284 -9.97 -6.44 9.28
CA TYR A 284 -10.96 -6.53 8.23
C TYR A 284 -10.88 -5.25 7.38
N CYS A 285 -10.78 -5.41 6.06
CA CYS A 285 -10.70 -4.31 5.11
C CYS A 285 -11.58 -4.59 3.89
N LYS A 286 -11.83 -3.52 3.15
CA LYS A 286 -12.42 -3.57 1.80
C LYS A 286 -11.50 -2.88 0.83
N THR A 287 -11.52 -3.31 -0.43
CA THR A 287 -10.92 -2.49 -1.50
C THR A 287 -11.66 -1.16 -1.63
N ALA A 288 -10.93 -0.14 -2.04
CA ALA A 288 -11.47 1.20 -2.24
C ALA A 288 -11.13 1.69 -3.65
N SER A 289 -12.16 2.01 -4.44
CA SER A 289 -11.99 2.64 -5.75
C SER A 289 -11.40 4.05 -5.63
N ILE A 290 -10.88 4.60 -6.73
CA ILE A 290 -10.33 5.96 -6.80
C ILE A 290 -11.32 6.99 -6.25
N GLU A 291 -12.59 6.89 -6.62
CA GLU A 291 -13.63 7.80 -6.14
C GLU A 291 -13.86 7.68 -4.63
N LYS A 292 -13.89 6.44 -4.10
CA LYS A 292 -14.06 6.20 -2.66
C LYS A 292 -12.88 6.73 -1.87
N VAL A 293 -11.65 6.52 -2.34
CA VAL A 293 -10.43 7.07 -1.69
C VAL A 293 -10.52 8.59 -1.58
N ASN A 294 -10.99 9.27 -2.62
CA ASN A 294 -11.11 10.73 -2.62
C ASN A 294 -12.25 11.26 -1.71
N LYS A 295 -13.32 10.47 -1.49
CA LYS A 295 -14.41 10.82 -0.55
C LYS A 295 -14.01 10.76 0.93
N TYR A 296 -12.90 10.12 1.27
CA TYR A 296 -12.36 10.11 2.64
C TYR A 296 -11.57 11.40 3.00
N ILE A 297 -11.60 12.41 2.12
CA ILE A 297 -11.09 13.75 2.38
C ILE A 297 -12.23 14.57 3.03
N LEU A 298 -12.33 14.54 4.32
CA LEU A 298 -13.24 15.40 5.10
C LEU A 298 -12.51 16.06 6.26
#